data_2224615396d67f15d6060c3a1c18eb6d
#
_entry.id   2224615396d67f15d6060c3a1c18eb6d
#
_cell.length_a   1.000
_cell.length_b   1.000
_cell.length_c   1.000
_cell.angle_alpha   90.00
_cell.angle_beta   90.00
_cell.angle_gamma   90.00
#
_symmetry.space_group_name_H-M   'P 1'
#
loop_
_entity.id
_entity.type
_entity.pdbx_description
1 polymer ?
#
loop_
_entity_poly.entity_id
_entity_poly.type
_entity_poly.pdbx_seq_one_letter_code
_entity_poly.pdbx_strand_id
1 'polypeptide(L)'
;LVNYATKEAYGFEQVLSQLKAKLGIYAVLGNHDYGDYVAWPSKQAKKDNMIDLFKFYKSLGWNLLNNENQILDSTDGSIAIVGVENWGASNRFPKYGDLDKAFKGAEDADVKILLSHDPSHWEKVVIPGNYNIDLSLSGHTHGFQFGIETKEMKWSPAKYMYKQWAGLYEDDEKLGRYIYVNRGLGSIGYPGRIGILPEITLIELAS
;
A
#
# COMPACT_ATOMS: atom_id res chain seq x y z
N LEU A 1 3.30 7.96 2.26
CA LEU A 1 4.45 8.38 3.09
C LEU A 1 4.17 9.71 3.82
N VAL A 2 3.50 10.66 3.18
CA VAL A 2 3.23 12.02 3.65
C VAL A 2 1.74 12.30 3.76
N ASN A 3 1.33 13.35 4.50
CA ASN A 3 -0.06 13.78 4.57
C ASN A 3 -0.40 14.82 3.49
N TYR A 4 0.50 15.75 3.20
CA TYR A 4 0.24 16.88 2.31
C TYR A 4 1.35 17.14 1.32
N ALA A 5 2.62 17.02 1.72
CA ALA A 5 3.75 17.42 0.90
C ALA A 5 5.02 16.64 1.25
N THR A 6 5.89 16.45 0.27
CA THR A 6 7.16 15.71 0.39
C THR A 6 8.06 16.24 1.50
N LYS A 7 8.01 17.55 1.77
CA LYS A 7 8.80 18.17 2.84
C LYS A 7 8.53 17.58 4.23
N GLU A 8 7.40 16.92 4.44
CA GLU A 8 7.09 16.23 5.72
C GLU A 8 7.99 15.02 5.95
N ALA A 9 8.53 14.43 4.88
CA ALA A 9 9.46 13.32 4.96
C ALA A 9 10.92 13.75 5.22
N TYR A 10 11.23 15.03 5.03
CA TYR A 10 12.58 15.54 5.23
C TYR A 10 12.98 15.45 6.71
N GLY A 11 14.21 15.04 6.95
CA GLY A 11 14.74 14.75 8.28
C GLY A 11 14.54 13.30 8.74
N PHE A 12 13.77 12.49 8.01
CA PHE A 12 13.63 11.06 8.28
C PHE A 12 14.55 10.18 7.42
N GLU A 13 15.33 10.77 6.50
CA GLU A 13 16.21 10.05 5.58
C GLU A 13 17.17 9.14 6.33
N GLN A 14 17.78 9.65 7.41
CA GLN A 14 18.76 8.89 8.20
C GLN A 14 18.13 7.65 8.84
N VAL A 15 16.90 7.76 9.31
CA VAL A 15 16.19 6.62 9.94
C VAL A 15 15.71 5.64 8.87
N LEU A 16 15.08 6.14 7.82
CA LEU A 16 14.50 5.31 6.76
C LEU A 16 15.58 4.60 5.94
N SER A 17 16.74 5.22 5.74
CA SER A 17 17.88 4.61 5.02
C SER A 17 18.54 3.45 5.79
N GLN A 18 18.22 3.27 7.07
CA GLN A 18 18.69 2.13 7.87
C GLN A 18 17.93 0.85 7.56
N LEU A 19 16.74 0.94 6.98
CA LEU A 19 16.00 -0.23 6.53
C LEU A 19 16.79 -0.94 5.44
N LYS A 20 17.00 -2.25 5.61
CA LYS A 20 17.73 -3.09 4.67
C LYS A 20 16.97 -4.40 4.46
N ALA A 21 16.88 -4.81 3.21
CA ALA A 21 16.30 -6.08 2.81
C ALA A 21 17.13 -6.71 1.69
N LYS A 22 17.32 -8.03 1.76
CA LYS A 22 18.13 -8.76 0.76
C LYS A 22 17.55 -8.66 -0.65
N LEU A 23 16.24 -8.70 -0.78
CA LEU A 23 15.52 -8.70 -2.05
C LEU A 23 15.00 -7.30 -2.44
N GLY A 24 15.38 -6.25 -1.68
CA GLY A 24 14.96 -4.89 -1.92
C GLY A 24 13.81 -4.43 -1.04
N ILE A 25 13.53 -3.12 -1.11
CA ILE A 25 12.41 -2.47 -0.44
C ILE A 25 11.50 -1.92 -1.54
N TYR A 26 10.22 -2.23 -1.46
CA TYR A 26 9.23 -1.85 -2.45
C TYR A 26 8.18 -0.93 -1.84
N ALA A 27 7.74 0.05 -2.60
CA ALA A 27 6.75 1.03 -2.18
C ALA A 27 5.76 1.32 -3.30
N VAL A 28 4.55 1.74 -2.93
CA VAL A 28 3.55 2.30 -3.82
C VAL A 28 3.03 3.62 -3.26
N LEU A 29 2.44 4.44 -4.11
CA LEU A 29 1.83 5.70 -3.70
C LEU A 29 0.44 5.47 -3.13
N GLY A 30 0.13 6.21 -2.06
CA GLY A 30 -1.22 6.36 -1.54
C GLY A 30 -1.86 7.68 -1.95
N ASN A 31 -3.14 7.85 -1.65
CA ASN A 31 -3.92 9.02 -2.03
C ASN A 31 -3.32 10.34 -1.52
N HIS A 32 -2.65 10.35 -0.38
CA HIS A 32 -2.02 11.55 0.20
C HIS A 32 -0.73 11.98 -0.53
N ASP A 33 -0.04 11.03 -1.16
CA ASP A 33 1.25 11.29 -1.78
C ASP A 33 1.17 12.24 -3.00
N TYR A 34 -0.01 12.37 -3.62
CA TYR A 34 -0.22 13.26 -4.79
C TYR A 34 -0.40 14.73 -4.42
N GLY A 35 -0.43 15.09 -3.14
CA GLY A 35 -0.57 16.47 -2.68
C GLY A 35 -1.94 17.09 -3.00
N ASP A 36 -3.00 16.27 -3.09
CA ASP A 36 -4.35 16.72 -3.44
C ASP A 36 -5.10 17.38 -2.26
N TYR A 37 -4.57 17.26 -1.04
CA TYR A 37 -5.23 17.72 0.19
C TYR A 37 -4.72 19.07 0.68
N VAL A 38 -3.93 19.78 -0.13
CA VAL A 38 -3.38 21.11 0.19
C VAL A 38 -3.46 22.03 -1.02
N ALA A 39 -3.67 23.32 -0.76
CA ALA A 39 -3.60 24.32 -1.82
C ALA A 39 -2.15 24.61 -2.21
N TRP A 40 -1.85 24.51 -3.49
CA TRP A 40 -0.53 24.80 -4.06
C TRP A 40 -0.49 26.18 -4.68
N PRO A 41 0.62 26.92 -4.57
CA PRO A 41 0.77 28.23 -5.20
C PRO A 41 0.61 28.21 -6.72
N SER A 42 0.96 27.07 -7.33
CA SER A 42 0.81 26.85 -8.78
C SER A 42 0.74 25.35 -9.10
N LYS A 43 0.27 25.01 -10.31
CA LYS A 43 0.33 23.64 -10.85
C LYS A 43 1.78 23.13 -10.93
N GLN A 44 2.74 24.02 -11.20
CA GLN A 44 4.16 23.66 -11.24
C GLN A 44 4.66 23.27 -9.84
N ALA A 45 4.32 24.03 -8.80
CA ALA A 45 4.72 23.70 -7.42
C ALA A 45 4.22 22.31 -6.98
N LYS A 46 3.00 21.92 -7.39
CA LYS A 46 2.50 20.56 -7.14
C LYS A 46 3.30 19.49 -7.90
N LYS A 47 3.66 19.76 -9.17
CA LYS A 47 4.50 18.84 -9.95
C LYS A 47 5.89 18.69 -9.34
N ASP A 48 6.48 19.79 -8.91
CA ASP A 48 7.80 19.80 -8.27
C ASP A 48 7.80 18.97 -6.98
N ASN A 49 6.72 19.09 -6.18
CA ASN A 49 6.53 18.25 -4.99
C ASN A 49 6.52 16.74 -5.33
N MET A 50 5.85 16.34 -6.42
CA MET A 50 5.85 14.93 -6.86
C MET A 50 7.23 14.48 -7.33
N ILE A 51 7.94 15.33 -8.07
CA ILE A 51 9.32 15.05 -8.49
C ILE A 51 10.22 14.86 -7.26
N ASP A 52 10.06 15.69 -6.26
CA ASP A 52 10.84 15.61 -5.03
C ASP A 52 10.50 14.36 -4.21
N LEU A 53 9.23 13.91 -4.22
CA LEU A 53 8.84 12.65 -3.60
C LEU A 53 9.53 11.46 -4.30
N PHE A 54 9.56 11.43 -5.61
CA PHE A 54 10.25 10.38 -6.37
C PHE A 54 11.76 10.37 -6.11
N LYS A 55 12.39 11.56 -6.05
CA LYS A 55 13.79 11.69 -5.65
C LYS A 55 14.03 11.19 -4.23
N PHE A 56 13.11 11.46 -3.32
CA PHE A 56 13.19 10.99 -1.93
C PHE A 56 13.20 9.47 -1.87
N TYR A 57 12.24 8.76 -2.50
CA TYR A 57 12.25 7.30 -2.57
C TYR A 57 13.54 6.76 -3.19
N LYS A 58 13.99 7.37 -4.28
CA LYS A 58 15.25 6.99 -4.94
C LYS A 58 16.47 7.18 -4.05
N SER A 59 16.52 8.26 -3.25
CA SER A 59 17.63 8.54 -2.32
C SER A 59 17.72 7.51 -1.20
N LEU A 60 16.59 6.89 -0.81
CA LEU A 60 16.53 5.81 0.16
C LEU A 60 16.94 4.45 -0.45
N GLY A 61 17.05 4.36 -1.77
CA GLY A 61 17.28 3.09 -2.47
C GLY A 61 16.04 2.21 -2.51
N TRP A 62 14.84 2.79 -2.37
CA TRP A 62 13.58 2.06 -2.42
C TRP A 62 13.03 2.00 -3.84
N ASN A 63 12.44 0.87 -4.20
CA ASN A 63 11.81 0.64 -5.49
C ASN A 63 10.35 1.13 -5.41
N LEU A 64 10.06 2.30 -5.94
CA LEU A 64 8.71 2.82 -6.06
C LEU A 64 8.08 2.26 -7.33
N LEU A 65 7.04 1.45 -7.18
CA LEU A 65 6.32 0.81 -8.28
C LEU A 65 5.08 1.63 -8.65
N ASN A 66 5.10 2.23 -9.84
CA ASN A 66 4.02 3.08 -10.36
C ASN A 66 3.35 2.39 -11.56
N ASN A 67 2.44 1.45 -11.30
CA ASN A 67 1.86 0.54 -12.30
C ASN A 67 2.96 -0.29 -12.99
N GLU A 68 3.80 -0.91 -12.18
CA GLU A 68 4.98 -1.67 -12.57
C GLU A 68 5.11 -2.92 -11.70
N ASN A 69 5.95 -3.85 -12.12
CA ASN A 69 6.32 -5.00 -11.30
C ASN A 69 7.83 -5.24 -11.30
N GLN A 70 8.25 -6.06 -10.35
CA GLN A 70 9.60 -6.61 -10.24
C GLN A 70 9.51 -8.11 -10.01
N ILE A 71 10.16 -8.89 -10.87
CA ILE A 71 10.31 -10.33 -10.67
C ILE A 71 11.57 -10.58 -9.84
N LEU A 72 11.42 -11.43 -8.84
CA LEU A 72 12.48 -11.89 -7.96
C LEU A 72 12.65 -13.40 -8.19
N ASP A 73 13.69 -13.76 -8.91
CA ASP A 73 13.99 -15.15 -9.22
C ASP A 73 14.90 -15.75 -8.14
N SER A 74 14.63 -17.00 -7.78
CA SER A 74 15.46 -17.83 -6.94
C SER A 74 15.56 -19.26 -7.48
N THR A 75 16.36 -20.11 -6.86
CA THR A 75 16.44 -21.54 -7.18
C THR A 75 15.15 -22.30 -6.88
N ASP A 76 14.32 -21.75 -6.00
CA ASP A 76 13.12 -22.41 -5.46
C ASP A 76 11.82 -21.86 -6.10
N GLY A 77 11.97 -20.92 -7.03
CA GLY A 77 10.84 -20.31 -7.74
C GLY A 77 10.97 -18.79 -7.88
N SER A 78 9.93 -18.19 -8.45
CA SER A 78 9.87 -16.76 -8.74
C SER A 78 8.74 -16.08 -7.97
N ILE A 79 9.00 -14.85 -7.50
CA ILE A 79 8.01 -13.99 -6.85
C ILE A 79 7.86 -12.70 -7.66
N ALA A 80 6.67 -12.40 -8.10
CA ALA A 80 6.34 -11.10 -8.67
C ALA A 80 5.87 -10.14 -7.58
N ILE A 81 6.56 -9.01 -7.42
CA ILE A 81 6.07 -7.87 -6.65
C ILE A 81 5.42 -6.90 -7.63
N VAL A 82 4.10 -6.85 -7.63
CA VAL A 82 3.30 -5.97 -8.51
C VAL A 82 2.88 -4.74 -7.72
N GLY A 83 3.10 -3.55 -8.23
CA GLY A 83 2.73 -2.30 -7.56
C GLY A 83 1.85 -1.43 -8.44
N VAL A 84 0.73 -0.96 -7.89
CA VAL A 84 -0.15 -0.02 -8.57
C VAL A 84 -0.12 1.34 -7.87
N GLU A 85 -0.26 2.40 -8.66
CA GLU A 85 -0.57 3.72 -8.13
C GLU A 85 -1.90 3.69 -7.36
N ASN A 86 -2.21 4.76 -6.61
CA ASN A 86 -3.44 4.77 -5.82
C ASN A 86 -4.68 4.53 -6.70
N TRP A 87 -5.50 3.60 -6.26
CA TRP A 87 -6.82 3.36 -6.81
C TRP A 87 -7.81 3.14 -5.67
N GLY A 88 -8.83 3.98 -5.55
CA GLY A 88 -9.87 3.87 -4.54
C GLY A 88 -11.26 3.82 -5.17
N ALA A 89 -12.16 2.99 -4.63
CA ALA A 89 -13.53 2.86 -5.14
C ALA A 89 -14.33 4.16 -4.97
N SER A 90 -14.05 4.94 -3.94
CA SER A 90 -14.66 6.25 -3.73
C SER A 90 -14.18 7.26 -4.79
N ASN A 91 -15.10 8.07 -5.33
CA ASN A 91 -14.76 9.16 -6.25
C ASN A 91 -13.97 10.31 -5.58
N ARG A 92 -13.75 10.24 -4.27
CA ARG A 92 -12.91 11.20 -3.53
C ARG A 92 -11.43 10.94 -3.72
N PHE A 93 -11.06 9.75 -4.16
CA PHE A 93 -9.66 9.32 -4.27
C PHE A 93 -9.25 9.21 -5.73
N PRO A 94 -7.99 9.52 -6.07
CA PRO A 94 -7.47 9.34 -7.41
C PRO A 94 -7.50 7.85 -7.82
N LYS A 95 -7.76 7.62 -9.11
CA LYS A 95 -7.78 6.29 -9.73
C LYS A 95 -6.68 6.22 -10.80
N TYR A 96 -5.42 6.32 -10.37
CA TYR A 96 -4.26 6.24 -11.25
C TYR A 96 -3.73 4.81 -11.39
N GLY A 97 -4.14 3.91 -10.48
CA GLY A 97 -3.77 2.51 -10.53
C GLY A 97 -4.29 1.82 -11.78
N ASP A 98 -3.38 1.18 -12.50
CA ASP A 98 -3.61 0.40 -13.72
C ASP A 98 -3.01 -1.00 -13.49
N LEU A 99 -3.86 -1.94 -13.10
CA LEU A 99 -3.42 -3.29 -12.76
C LEU A 99 -3.02 -4.09 -14.00
N ASP A 100 -3.68 -3.88 -15.15
CA ASP A 100 -3.31 -4.54 -16.42
C ASP A 100 -1.89 -4.20 -16.81
N LYS A 101 -1.55 -2.90 -16.71
CA LYS A 101 -0.18 -2.42 -16.97
C LYS A 101 0.81 -2.98 -15.95
N ALA A 102 0.48 -2.90 -14.66
CA ALA A 102 1.34 -3.36 -13.58
C ALA A 102 1.62 -4.87 -13.62
N PHE A 103 0.62 -5.65 -14.03
CA PHE A 103 0.68 -7.12 -14.04
C PHE A 103 1.41 -7.70 -15.25
N LYS A 104 1.54 -6.91 -16.31
CA LYS A 104 2.16 -7.35 -17.58
C LYS A 104 3.60 -7.83 -17.36
N GLY A 105 3.85 -9.11 -17.69
CA GLY A 105 5.13 -9.79 -17.50
C GLY A 105 5.29 -10.47 -16.14
N ALA A 106 4.27 -10.41 -15.28
CA ALA A 106 4.24 -11.07 -13.99
C ALA A 106 3.37 -12.37 -14.01
N GLU A 107 2.75 -12.68 -15.14
CA GLU A 107 1.75 -13.74 -15.29
C GLU A 107 2.27 -15.12 -14.88
N ASP A 108 3.52 -15.41 -15.25
CA ASP A 108 4.14 -16.73 -15.10
C ASP A 108 4.93 -16.90 -13.78
N ALA A 109 4.98 -15.87 -12.93
CA ALA A 109 5.62 -16.00 -11.62
C ALA A 109 4.87 -16.99 -10.73
N ASP A 110 5.61 -17.77 -9.93
CA ASP A 110 5.03 -18.79 -9.05
C ASP A 110 4.17 -18.18 -7.94
N VAL A 111 4.62 -17.05 -7.37
CA VAL A 111 3.90 -16.29 -6.36
C VAL A 111 3.77 -14.82 -6.78
N LYS A 112 2.59 -14.26 -6.65
CA LYS A 112 2.28 -12.88 -7.03
C LYS A 112 1.77 -12.08 -5.85
N ILE A 113 2.54 -11.07 -5.46
CA ILE A 113 2.21 -10.16 -4.35
C ILE A 113 1.87 -8.79 -4.92
N LEU A 114 0.65 -8.33 -4.70
CA LEU A 114 0.19 -7.01 -5.11
C LEU A 114 0.35 -6.01 -3.98
N LEU A 115 1.02 -4.90 -4.24
CA LEU A 115 1.02 -3.70 -3.42
C LEU A 115 -0.02 -2.73 -3.95
N SER A 116 -1.05 -2.45 -3.17
CA SER A 116 -2.12 -1.51 -3.51
C SER A 116 -2.60 -0.77 -2.28
N HIS A 117 -2.52 0.56 -2.27
CA HIS A 117 -2.74 1.35 -1.07
C HIS A 117 -4.15 1.20 -0.49
N ASP A 118 -5.20 1.36 -1.31
CA ASP A 118 -6.60 1.31 -0.86
C ASP A 118 -7.17 -0.11 -0.99
N PRO A 119 -7.65 -0.73 0.09
CA PRO A 119 -8.17 -2.10 0.06
C PRO A 119 -9.42 -2.29 -0.82
N SER A 120 -10.13 -1.21 -1.15
CA SER A 120 -11.28 -1.31 -2.06
C SER A 120 -10.89 -1.70 -3.50
N HIS A 121 -9.62 -1.53 -3.88
CA HIS A 121 -9.08 -2.01 -5.15
C HIS A 121 -9.17 -3.54 -5.25
N TRP A 122 -8.90 -4.25 -4.16
CA TRP A 122 -9.02 -5.71 -4.10
C TRP A 122 -10.43 -6.19 -4.42
N GLU A 123 -11.46 -5.61 -3.76
CA GLU A 123 -12.86 -5.98 -4.01
C GLU A 123 -13.35 -5.63 -5.42
N LYS A 124 -12.93 -4.48 -5.95
CA LYS A 124 -13.52 -3.91 -7.17
C LYS A 124 -12.76 -4.23 -8.44
N VAL A 125 -11.49 -4.61 -8.33
CA VAL A 125 -10.62 -4.86 -9.49
C VAL A 125 -9.99 -6.25 -9.40
N VAL A 126 -9.36 -6.59 -8.26
CA VAL A 126 -8.60 -7.86 -8.14
C VAL A 126 -9.53 -9.07 -8.13
N ILE A 127 -10.59 -9.04 -7.29
CA ILE A 127 -11.53 -10.18 -7.20
C ILE A 127 -12.23 -10.44 -8.54
N PRO A 128 -12.87 -9.45 -9.19
CA PRO A 128 -13.60 -9.70 -10.43
C PRO A 128 -12.67 -9.89 -11.65
N GLY A 129 -11.40 -9.56 -11.54
CA GLY A 129 -10.42 -9.71 -12.60
C GLY A 129 -9.83 -11.13 -12.69
N ASN A 130 -9.22 -11.43 -13.83
CA ASN A 130 -8.55 -12.72 -14.08
C ASN A 130 -7.08 -12.76 -13.60
N TYR A 131 -6.74 -11.96 -12.59
CA TYR A 131 -5.41 -11.93 -12.02
C TYR A 131 -5.22 -13.08 -11.03
N ASN A 132 -4.14 -13.84 -11.18
CA ASN A 132 -3.75 -14.87 -10.22
C ASN A 132 -2.84 -14.25 -9.15
N ILE A 133 -3.35 -13.25 -8.45
CA ILE A 133 -2.67 -12.62 -7.31
C ILE A 133 -2.95 -13.47 -6.09
N ASP A 134 -1.89 -13.92 -5.41
CA ASP A 134 -1.98 -14.77 -4.23
C ASP A 134 -2.19 -13.92 -2.97
N LEU A 135 -1.46 -12.80 -2.87
CA LEU A 135 -1.52 -11.90 -1.71
C LEU A 135 -1.57 -10.45 -2.15
N SER A 136 -2.56 -9.70 -1.69
CA SER A 136 -2.60 -8.24 -1.80
C SER A 136 -2.22 -7.61 -0.46
N LEU A 137 -1.34 -6.61 -0.48
CA LEU A 137 -0.94 -5.84 0.69
C LEU A 137 -1.48 -4.42 0.56
N SER A 138 -2.29 -4.00 1.53
CA SER A 138 -2.95 -2.69 1.53
C SER A 138 -2.78 -1.96 2.87
N GLY A 139 -3.06 -0.66 2.87
CA GLY A 139 -3.04 0.19 4.04
C GLY A 139 -4.28 1.07 4.11
N HIS A 140 -4.10 2.40 3.99
CA HIS A 140 -5.12 3.43 3.81
C HIS A 140 -6.08 3.67 4.97
N THR A 141 -6.62 2.62 5.59
CA THR A 141 -7.71 2.71 6.57
C THR A 141 -7.28 3.31 7.90
N HIS A 142 -5.99 3.15 8.26
CA HIS A 142 -5.42 3.44 9.58
C HIS A 142 -6.17 2.79 10.76
N GLY A 143 -7.16 1.90 10.48
CA GLY A 143 -8.14 1.46 11.46
C GLY A 143 -8.88 2.63 12.11
N PHE A 144 -9.08 3.74 11.37
CA PHE A 144 -9.57 5.04 11.88
C PHE A 144 -8.77 5.60 13.07
N GLN A 145 -7.63 5.00 13.42
CA GLN A 145 -6.84 5.33 14.62
C GLN A 145 -7.64 5.24 15.93
N PHE A 146 -8.86 4.70 15.86
CA PHE A 146 -9.78 4.60 16.97
C PHE A 146 -10.53 3.27 16.93
N GLY A 147 -10.58 2.58 18.07
CA GLY A 147 -11.30 1.32 18.16
C GLY A 147 -10.96 0.53 19.41
N ILE A 148 -11.34 -0.74 19.38
CA ILE A 148 -11.07 -1.70 20.45
C ILE A 148 -10.45 -2.94 19.80
N GLU A 149 -9.32 -3.37 20.30
CA GLU A 149 -8.67 -4.61 19.88
C GLU A 149 -8.24 -5.41 21.11
N THR A 150 -8.91 -6.52 21.29
CA THR A 150 -8.60 -7.53 22.31
C THR A 150 -8.39 -8.88 21.63
N LYS A 151 -8.09 -9.93 22.40
CA LYS A 151 -8.00 -11.28 21.83
C LYS A 151 -9.32 -11.79 21.24
N GLU A 152 -10.44 -11.31 21.77
CA GLU A 152 -11.79 -11.81 21.43
C GLU A 152 -12.57 -10.85 20.52
N MET A 153 -12.19 -9.56 20.49
CA MET A 153 -12.94 -8.55 19.75
C MET A 153 -12.03 -7.56 19.05
N LYS A 154 -12.34 -7.32 17.79
CA LYS A 154 -11.70 -6.28 16.97
C LYS A 154 -12.79 -5.40 16.35
N TRP A 155 -12.80 -4.14 16.72
CA TRP A 155 -13.78 -3.18 16.26
C TRP A 155 -13.15 -1.80 16.03
N SER A 156 -13.55 -1.17 14.92
CA SER A 156 -13.26 0.23 14.59
C SER A 156 -14.40 0.77 13.72
N PRO A 157 -14.65 2.09 13.71
CA PRO A 157 -15.53 2.71 12.73
C PRO A 157 -15.14 2.45 11.28
N ALA A 158 -13.88 2.13 10.99
CA ALA A 158 -13.39 1.76 9.67
C ALA A 158 -14.21 0.62 9.03
N LYS A 159 -14.72 -0.33 9.83
CA LYS A 159 -15.54 -1.46 9.37
C LYS A 159 -16.80 -1.06 8.61
N TYR A 160 -17.33 0.15 8.84
CA TYR A 160 -18.51 0.65 8.16
C TYR A 160 -18.20 1.29 6.80
N MET A 161 -16.91 1.53 6.52
CA MET A 161 -16.45 2.10 5.25
C MET A 161 -15.71 1.07 4.40
N TYR A 162 -15.00 0.13 5.04
CA TYR A 162 -14.20 -0.89 4.38
C TYR A 162 -14.53 -2.26 4.94
N LYS A 163 -14.95 -3.19 4.08
CA LYS A 163 -15.18 -4.59 4.47
C LYS A 163 -13.87 -5.18 5.01
N GLN A 164 -12.77 -4.96 4.29
CA GLN A 164 -11.41 -5.30 4.71
C GLN A 164 -10.73 -4.06 5.28
N TRP A 165 -10.77 -3.89 6.59
CA TRP A 165 -10.24 -2.68 7.22
C TRP A 165 -8.95 -2.89 8.04
N ALA A 166 -8.64 -4.11 8.46
CA ALA A 166 -7.39 -4.45 9.15
C ALA A 166 -7.17 -5.95 9.29
N GLY A 167 -5.97 -6.45 9.05
CA GLY A 167 -5.58 -7.85 9.17
C GLY A 167 -5.78 -8.64 7.89
N LEU A 168 -5.73 -9.96 8.01
CA LEU A 168 -5.81 -10.92 6.91
C LEU A 168 -7.26 -11.27 6.60
N TYR A 169 -7.60 -11.29 5.32
CA TYR A 169 -8.87 -11.79 4.77
C TYR A 169 -8.57 -12.73 3.61
N GLU A 170 -9.35 -13.75 3.46
CA GLU A 170 -9.36 -14.65 2.32
C GLU A 170 -10.54 -14.32 1.40
N ASP A 171 -10.40 -14.60 0.13
CA ASP A 171 -11.49 -14.48 -0.83
C ASP A 171 -12.53 -15.56 -0.58
N ASP A 172 -13.79 -15.15 -0.44
CA ASP A 172 -14.92 -16.06 -0.18
C ASP A 172 -15.18 -17.03 -1.37
N GLU A 173 -14.78 -16.67 -2.59
CA GLU A 173 -15.06 -17.42 -3.82
C GLU A 173 -13.85 -18.19 -4.35
N LYS A 174 -12.64 -17.75 -4.02
CA LYS A 174 -11.40 -18.36 -4.51
C LYS A 174 -10.42 -18.59 -3.36
N LEU A 175 -10.33 -19.83 -2.88
CA LEU A 175 -9.37 -20.24 -1.86
C LEU A 175 -7.92 -19.97 -2.31
N GLY A 176 -7.08 -19.57 -1.36
CA GLY A 176 -5.67 -19.27 -1.60
C GLY A 176 -5.42 -17.86 -2.16
N ARG A 177 -6.44 -16.99 -2.23
CA ARG A 177 -6.29 -15.58 -2.58
C ARG A 177 -6.55 -14.71 -1.36
N TYR A 178 -5.56 -13.93 -0.96
CA TYR A 178 -5.60 -13.20 0.30
C TYR A 178 -5.39 -11.69 0.11
N ILE A 179 -5.95 -10.91 1.05
CA ILE A 179 -5.55 -9.53 1.27
C ILE A 179 -5.16 -9.33 2.74
N TYR A 180 -4.05 -8.66 2.98
CA TYR A 180 -3.69 -8.15 4.29
C TYR A 180 -3.77 -6.63 4.30
N VAL A 181 -4.55 -6.07 5.24
CA VAL A 181 -4.71 -4.62 5.41
C VAL A 181 -3.97 -4.19 6.68
N ASN A 182 -2.85 -3.50 6.49
CA ASN A 182 -2.02 -2.96 7.57
C ASN A 182 -2.53 -1.58 8.00
N ARG A 183 -2.54 -1.32 9.30
CA ARG A 183 -3.01 -0.05 9.86
C ARG A 183 -1.96 1.06 9.87
N GLY A 184 -0.74 0.72 9.49
CA GLY A 184 0.38 1.65 9.37
C GLY A 184 0.94 2.14 10.69
N LEU A 185 2.04 2.89 10.58
CA LEU A 185 2.75 3.52 11.70
C LEU A 185 2.28 4.95 11.95
N GLY A 186 1.85 5.64 10.89
CA GLY A 186 1.52 7.06 10.89
C GLY A 186 0.17 7.38 11.49
N SER A 187 -0.15 8.65 11.42
CA SER A 187 -1.45 9.21 11.83
C SER A 187 -1.98 10.15 10.75
N ILE A 188 -3.31 10.27 10.68
CA ILE A 188 -4.02 11.19 9.80
C ILE A 188 -5.15 11.87 10.56
N GLY A 189 -5.37 13.14 10.31
CA GLY A 189 -6.43 13.93 10.95
C GLY A 189 -6.04 14.41 12.35
N TYR A 190 -5.75 13.50 13.27
CA TYR A 190 -5.23 13.84 14.60
C TYR A 190 -3.97 13.02 14.93
N PRO A 191 -3.01 13.58 15.67
CA PRO A 191 -1.73 12.92 15.92
C PRO A 191 -1.82 11.94 17.10
N GLY A 192 -2.60 10.88 16.94
CA GLY A 192 -2.77 9.89 17.99
C GLY A 192 -3.55 8.66 17.54
N ARG A 193 -3.53 7.64 18.40
CA ARG A 193 -4.27 6.39 18.23
C ARG A 193 -4.90 5.99 19.58
N ILE A 194 -6.16 5.57 19.55
CA ILE A 194 -6.93 5.14 20.72
C ILE A 194 -7.44 3.74 20.47
N GLY A 195 -6.89 2.75 21.20
CA GLY A 195 -7.29 1.35 21.13
C GLY A 195 -6.88 0.62 19.83
N ILE A 196 -6.34 1.33 18.85
CA ILE A 196 -5.78 0.77 17.60
C ILE A 196 -4.32 1.18 17.52
N LEU A 197 -3.42 0.24 17.76
CA LEU A 197 -1.97 0.51 17.80
C LEU A 197 -1.37 0.64 16.40
N PRO A 198 -0.20 1.32 16.26
CA PRO A 198 0.63 1.22 15.06
C PRO A 198 1.01 -0.23 14.78
N GLU A 199 1.23 -0.54 13.51
CA GLU A 199 1.44 -1.93 13.10
C GLU A 199 2.62 -2.07 12.16
N ILE A 200 3.48 -3.06 12.46
CA ILE A 200 4.46 -3.65 11.55
C ILE A 200 4.10 -5.13 11.44
N THR A 201 3.94 -5.61 10.22
CA THR A 201 3.53 -7.00 9.96
C THR A 201 4.69 -7.79 9.39
N LEU A 202 4.95 -8.96 9.97
CA LEU A 202 5.79 -9.99 9.39
C LEU A 202 4.90 -11.02 8.71
N ILE A 203 5.18 -11.32 7.45
CA ILE A 203 4.48 -12.34 6.66
C ILE A 203 5.50 -13.38 6.24
N GLU A 204 5.22 -14.63 6.54
CA GLU A 204 5.98 -15.79 6.08
C GLU A 204 5.17 -16.49 4.98
N LEU A 205 5.81 -16.69 3.83
CA LEU A 205 5.26 -17.53 2.77
C LEU A 205 5.78 -18.94 3.00
N ALA A 206 4.88 -19.87 3.21
CA ALA A 206 5.21 -21.28 3.37
C ALA A 206 4.71 -22.09 2.16
N SER A 207 5.50 -23.07 1.74
CA SER A 207 5.15 -24.08 0.73
C SER A 207 4.37 -25.24 1.34
#